data_8a743c0a782bacab8eb90dc8da2fedc9
#
_entry.id   8a743c0a782bacab8eb90dc8da2fedc9
#
_cell.length_a   1.000
_cell.length_b   1.000
_cell.length_c   1.000
_cell.angle_alpha   90.00
_cell.angle_beta   90.00
_cell.angle_gamma   90.00
#
_symmetry.space_group_name_H-M   'P 1'
#
loop_
_entity.id
_entity.type
_entity.pdbx_description
1 polymer ?
#
loop_
_entity_poly.entity_id
_entity_poly.type
_entity_poly.pdbx_seq_one_letter_code
_entity_poly.pdbx_strand_id
1 'polypeptide(L)'
;MDLARSKDLELNEAGWWSHWSDVQWIDEKSYVMLSPDFDEYFFNRAGFVDCSNGLDAVAKIEARFEASGRPPIFSVQSECKELAALLNSRGFTSFDDMSVMQLSQLEMKKATGLKVKQGQEVETTDWADTYALSFYGNLSLQRPVAQIVDRLAEDPSVVLVSGEKDGRTLGVLAAFRTSGLLGIYCIGTRQENRRSGVARSMIHEASRIASAEGRLLVLQTIVSDEVEDFYTRGGFRRLYLKHLMRQEASGLNPSKKESPQP
;
A
#
# COMPACT_ATOMS: atom_id res chain seq x y z
N MET A 1 -17.96 -16.04 -7.39
CA MET A 1 -16.59 -15.56 -7.01
C MET A 1 -16.70 -14.95 -5.63
N ASP A 2 -15.93 -15.49 -4.68
CA ASP A 2 -15.96 -15.00 -3.31
C ASP A 2 -15.36 -13.59 -3.23
N LEU A 3 -15.96 -12.75 -2.37
CA LEU A 3 -15.46 -11.41 -2.06
C LEU A 3 -14.65 -11.48 -0.79
N ALA A 4 -13.49 -10.84 -0.81
CA ALA A 4 -12.73 -10.60 0.42
C ALA A 4 -13.58 -9.75 1.40
N ARG A 5 -13.55 -10.11 2.68
CA ARG A 5 -14.21 -9.32 3.72
C ARG A 5 -13.36 -8.09 4.03
N SER A 6 -14.00 -6.95 4.29
CA SER A 6 -13.29 -5.72 4.61
C SER A 6 -12.34 -5.89 5.80
N LYS A 7 -12.77 -6.60 6.84
CA LYS A 7 -11.90 -6.93 8.00
C LYS A 7 -10.61 -7.63 7.61
N ASP A 8 -10.67 -8.65 6.74
CA ASP A 8 -9.49 -9.40 6.33
C ASP A 8 -8.55 -8.54 5.48
N LEU A 9 -9.11 -7.62 4.67
CA LEU A 9 -8.36 -6.65 3.86
C LEU A 9 -7.61 -5.64 4.75
N GLU A 10 -8.28 -5.09 5.77
CA GLU A 10 -7.64 -4.15 6.70
C GLU A 10 -6.56 -4.83 7.54
N LEU A 11 -6.77 -6.08 7.96
CA LEU A 11 -5.75 -6.88 8.67
C LEU A 11 -4.56 -7.22 7.76
N ASN A 12 -4.79 -7.50 6.48
CA ASN A 12 -3.71 -7.72 5.51
C ASN A 12 -2.89 -6.44 5.33
N GLU A 13 -3.55 -5.29 5.22
CA GLU A 13 -2.88 -4.00 5.12
C GLU A 13 -2.06 -3.66 6.37
N ALA A 14 -2.65 -3.76 7.56
CA ALA A 14 -1.95 -3.50 8.81
C ALA A 14 -0.73 -4.42 8.97
N GLY A 15 -0.87 -5.70 8.63
CA GLY A 15 0.22 -6.67 8.64
C GLY A 15 1.34 -6.30 7.66
N TRP A 16 1.00 -5.88 6.44
CA TRP A 16 2.00 -5.41 5.48
C TRP A 16 2.76 -4.18 5.99
N TRP A 17 2.03 -3.16 6.44
CA TRP A 17 2.65 -1.91 6.89
C TRP A 17 3.46 -2.05 8.18
N SER A 18 3.27 -3.13 8.97
CA SER A 18 4.10 -3.41 10.14
C SER A 18 5.58 -3.70 9.81
N HIS A 19 5.91 -4.01 8.55
CA HIS A 19 7.30 -4.12 8.10
C HIS A 19 7.97 -2.75 7.86
N TRP A 20 7.17 -1.69 7.64
CA TRP A 20 7.61 -0.34 7.26
C TRP A 20 7.44 0.69 8.39
N SER A 21 6.57 0.39 9.35
CA SER A 21 6.17 1.30 10.42
C SER A 21 5.99 0.53 11.72
N ASP A 22 6.13 1.21 12.85
CA ASP A 22 5.68 0.69 14.14
C ASP A 22 4.15 0.74 14.18
N VAL A 23 3.52 -0.43 14.11
CA VAL A 23 2.05 -0.56 14.17
C VAL A 23 1.64 -0.86 15.61
N GLN A 24 0.93 0.08 16.22
CA GLN A 24 0.44 -0.03 17.60
C GLN A 24 -1.08 -0.11 17.61
N TRP A 25 -1.60 -1.20 18.16
CA TRP A 25 -3.02 -1.39 18.33
C TRP A 25 -3.53 -0.54 19.50
N ILE A 26 -4.54 0.27 19.24
CA ILE A 26 -5.23 1.10 20.23
C ILE A 26 -6.31 0.26 20.95
N ASP A 27 -6.95 -0.60 20.20
CA ASP A 27 -7.88 -1.64 20.62
C ASP A 27 -7.85 -2.80 19.59
N GLU A 28 -8.77 -3.75 19.67
CA GLU A 28 -8.84 -4.91 18.77
C GLU A 28 -9.15 -4.54 17.29
N LYS A 29 -9.53 -3.28 17.01
CA LYS A 29 -10.08 -2.85 15.72
C LYS A 29 -9.48 -1.57 15.17
N SER A 30 -8.65 -0.90 15.97
CA SER A 30 -8.06 0.38 15.60
C SER A 30 -6.56 0.36 15.87
N TYR A 31 -5.79 0.92 14.95
CA TYR A 31 -4.34 0.95 15.06
C TYR A 31 -3.77 2.30 14.59
N VAL A 32 -2.58 2.61 15.07
CA VAL A 32 -1.74 3.71 14.59
C VAL A 32 -0.45 3.11 14.04
N MET A 33 -0.05 3.55 12.88
CA MET A 33 1.26 3.25 12.33
C MET A 33 2.10 4.53 12.26
N LEU A 34 3.35 4.44 12.68
CA LEU A 34 4.31 5.54 12.69
C LEU A 34 5.66 5.01 12.21
N SER A 35 6.21 5.59 11.16
CA SER A 35 7.52 5.20 10.65
C SER A 35 8.60 6.14 11.18
N PRO A 36 9.74 5.61 11.65
CA PRO A 36 10.89 6.43 12.00
C PRO A 36 11.66 6.93 10.77
N ASP A 37 11.54 6.25 9.64
CA ASP A 37 12.36 6.43 8.45
C ASP A 37 11.65 7.19 7.32
N PHE A 38 10.31 7.24 7.33
CA PHE A 38 9.49 7.83 6.27
C PHE A 38 8.48 8.82 6.85
N ASP A 39 8.35 9.99 6.22
CA ASP A 39 7.44 11.06 6.67
C ASP A 39 6.07 11.02 5.98
N GLU A 40 5.95 10.27 4.87
CA GLU A 40 4.73 10.23 4.09
C GLU A 40 3.56 9.60 4.86
N TYR A 41 2.36 10.02 4.53
CA TYR A 41 1.12 9.55 5.16
C TYR A 41 0.88 8.05 4.97
N PHE A 42 1.45 7.43 3.96
CA PHE A 42 1.39 5.98 3.75
C PHE A 42 1.94 5.19 4.94
N PHE A 43 2.98 5.72 5.56
CA PHE A 43 3.69 5.10 6.67
C PHE A 43 3.26 5.66 8.02
N ASN A 44 2.45 6.75 8.04
CA ASN A 44 2.09 7.51 9.23
C ASN A 44 0.61 7.83 9.23
N ARG A 45 -0.23 6.88 9.62
CA ARG A 45 -1.68 7.07 9.72
C ARG A 45 -2.33 6.12 10.71
N ALA A 46 -3.54 6.42 11.10
CA ALA A 46 -4.41 5.49 11.80
C ALA A 46 -5.30 4.74 10.81
N GLY A 47 -5.60 3.48 11.11
CA GLY A 47 -6.53 2.65 10.38
C GLY A 47 -7.52 1.95 11.30
N PHE A 48 -8.61 1.45 10.69
CA PHE A 48 -9.69 0.77 11.39
C PHE A 48 -10.01 -0.54 10.65
N VAL A 49 -10.00 -1.65 11.39
CA VAL A 49 -10.40 -2.96 10.86
C VAL A 49 -11.89 -3.01 10.60
N ASP A 50 -12.66 -2.40 11.50
CA ASP A 50 -14.06 -2.03 11.33
C ASP A 50 -14.36 -0.76 12.16
N CYS A 51 -15.51 -0.15 11.95
CA CYS A 51 -15.85 1.14 12.57
C CYS A 51 -16.58 1.04 13.91
N SER A 52 -16.80 -0.14 14.43
CA SER A 52 -17.66 -0.32 15.62
C SER A 52 -17.12 0.34 16.90
N ASN A 53 -15.79 0.48 17.02
CA ASN A 53 -15.12 1.15 18.14
C ASN A 53 -14.44 2.46 17.75
N GLY A 54 -14.62 2.91 16.49
CA GLY A 54 -13.87 4.04 15.94
C GLY A 54 -14.07 5.33 16.73
N LEU A 55 -15.27 5.58 17.22
CA LEU A 55 -15.60 6.79 18.00
C LEU A 55 -14.77 6.87 19.30
N ASP A 56 -14.63 5.76 20.01
CA ASP A 56 -13.88 5.69 21.27
C ASP A 56 -12.36 5.71 21.04
N ALA A 57 -11.91 5.26 19.87
CA ALA A 57 -10.50 5.19 19.52
C ALA A 57 -9.91 6.56 19.13
N VAL A 58 -10.71 7.49 18.57
CA VAL A 58 -10.23 8.75 17.99
C VAL A 58 -9.36 9.54 18.96
N ALA A 59 -9.83 9.77 20.20
CA ALA A 59 -9.06 10.56 21.18
C ALA A 59 -7.71 9.91 21.54
N LYS A 60 -7.68 8.58 21.65
CA LYS A 60 -6.44 7.84 21.94
C LYS A 60 -5.47 7.90 20.75
N ILE A 61 -6.00 7.85 19.53
CA ILE A 61 -5.22 7.99 18.29
C ILE A 61 -4.61 9.39 18.21
N GLU A 62 -5.41 10.44 18.44
CA GLU A 62 -4.93 11.83 18.45
C GLU A 62 -3.81 12.02 19.49
N ALA A 63 -3.99 11.53 20.71
CA ALA A 63 -2.96 11.59 21.75
C ALA A 63 -1.66 10.84 21.34
N ARG A 64 -1.77 9.75 20.57
CA ARG A 64 -0.61 9.01 20.08
C ARG A 64 0.17 9.78 19.02
N PHE A 65 -0.53 10.45 18.10
CA PHE A 65 0.09 11.33 17.13
C PHE A 65 0.75 12.54 17.79
N GLU A 66 0.07 13.18 18.75
CA GLU A 66 0.62 14.29 19.53
C GLU A 66 1.92 13.89 20.24
N ALA A 67 1.94 12.72 20.90
CA ALA A 67 3.16 12.20 21.54
C ALA A 67 4.30 11.93 20.56
N SER A 68 4.01 11.68 19.29
CA SER A 68 5.00 11.48 18.22
C SER A 68 5.46 12.80 17.57
N GLY A 69 4.81 13.93 17.89
CA GLY A 69 5.03 15.21 17.23
C GLY A 69 4.54 15.29 15.78
N ARG A 70 3.67 14.36 15.34
CA ARG A 70 3.14 14.28 13.98
C ARG A 70 1.67 14.67 13.95
N PRO A 71 1.19 15.29 12.87
CA PRO A 71 -0.24 15.54 12.72
C PRO A 71 -1.01 14.22 12.51
N PRO A 72 -2.18 14.05 13.13
CA PRO A 72 -2.97 12.85 12.97
C PRO A 72 -3.55 12.76 11.55
N ILE A 73 -3.45 11.56 10.97
CA ILE A 73 -4.06 11.20 9.68
C ILE A 73 -4.87 9.93 9.90
N PHE A 74 -6.11 9.95 9.42
CA PHE A 74 -7.05 8.85 9.53
C PHE A 74 -7.36 8.26 8.16
N SER A 75 -7.34 6.94 8.06
CA SER A 75 -7.84 6.18 6.91
C SER A 75 -9.16 5.52 7.30
N VAL A 76 -10.28 6.02 6.78
CA VAL A 76 -11.63 5.67 7.19
C VAL A 76 -12.40 5.05 6.04
N GLN A 77 -12.91 3.84 6.22
CA GLN A 77 -13.75 3.18 5.21
C GLN A 77 -14.99 4.03 4.90
N SER A 78 -15.37 4.10 3.63
CA SER A 78 -16.49 4.96 3.16
C SER A 78 -17.85 4.63 3.78
N GLU A 79 -18.01 3.39 4.27
CA GLU A 79 -19.22 2.96 4.98
C GLU A 79 -19.29 3.48 6.42
N CYS A 80 -18.17 3.92 6.99
CA CYS A 80 -18.05 4.37 8.39
C CYS A 80 -18.52 5.82 8.59
N LYS A 81 -19.75 6.11 8.21
CA LYS A 81 -20.29 7.48 8.15
C LYS A 81 -20.29 8.20 9.48
N GLU A 82 -20.56 7.52 10.58
CA GLU A 82 -20.56 8.12 11.93
C GLU A 82 -19.15 8.54 12.35
N LEU A 83 -18.15 7.70 12.09
CA LEU A 83 -16.76 8.02 12.34
C LEU A 83 -16.29 9.20 11.47
N ALA A 84 -16.62 9.20 10.18
CA ALA A 84 -16.31 10.31 9.30
C ALA A 84 -16.99 11.62 9.74
N ALA A 85 -18.25 11.56 10.20
CA ALA A 85 -18.96 12.72 10.75
C ALA A 85 -18.32 13.25 12.03
N LEU A 86 -17.89 12.36 12.94
CA LEU A 86 -17.13 12.76 14.14
C LEU A 86 -15.83 13.47 13.76
N LEU A 87 -15.04 12.91 12.86
CA LEU A 87 -13.79 13.50 12.40
C LEU A 87 -14.02 14.87 11.75
N ASN A 88 -15.05 14.99 10.89
CA ASN A 88 -15.43 16.28 10.29
C ASN A 88 -15.80 17.31 11.37
N SER A 89 -16.52 16.94 12.42
CA SER A 89 -16.86 17.84 13.52
C SER A 89 -15.63 18.31 14.33
N ARG A 90 -14.52 17.57 14.23
CA ARG A 90 -13.22 17.91 14.82
C ARG A 90 -12.28 18.65 13.85
N GLY A 91 -12.76 19.04 12.66
CA GLY A 91 -12.00 19.79 11.67
C GLY A 91 -11.12 18.94 10.75
N PHE A 92 -11.29 17.61 10.74
CA PHE A 92 -10.65 16.76 9.74
C PHE A 92 -11.43 16.80 8.43
N THR A 93 -10.73 16.89 7.31
CA THR A 93 -11.30 16.86 5.97
C THR A 93 -10.61 15.79 5.14
N SER A 94 -11.33 15.19 4.19
CA SER A 94 -10.70 14.26 3.24
C SER A 94 -9.81 15.03 2.28
N PHE A 95 -8.55 14.61 2.15
CA PHE A 95 -7.61 15.19 1.21
C PHE A 95 -7.32 14.27 0.02
N ASP A 96 -7.59 12.96 0.17
CA ASP A 96 -7.50 11.97 -0.89
C ASP A 96 -8.35 10.75 -0.54
N ASP A 97 -8.48 9.83 -1.50
CA ASP A 97 -9.15 8.55 -1.31
C ASP A 97 -8.20 7.40 -1.69
N MET A 98 -8.37 6.27 -1.01
CA MET A 98 -7.70 5.03 -1.34
C MET A 98 -8.72 3.99 -1.82
N SER A 99 -8.53 3.49 -3.03
CA SER A 99 -9.35 2.43 -3.61
C SER A 99 -8.82 1.07 -3.17
N VAL A 100 -9.65 0.25 -2.55
CA VAL A 100 -9.35 -1.15 -2.21
C VAL A 100 -9.94 -2.04 -3.27
N MET A 101 -9.08 -2.83 -3.93
CA MET A 101 -9.47 -3.58 -5.14
C MET A 101 -9.14 -5.06 -5.01
N GLN A 102 -9.95 -5.90 -5.66
CA GLN A 102 -9.74 -7.34 -5.77
C GLN A 102 -9.70 -7.75 -7.25
N LEU A 103 -8.79 -8.64 -7.59
CA LEU A 103 -8.77 -9.27 -8.90
C LEU A 103 -10.00 -10.16 -9.08
N SER A 104 -10.79 -9.89 -10.12
CA SER A 104 -11.93 -10.72 -10.51
C SER A 104 -11.53 -11.78 -11.54
N GLN A 105 -10.88 -11.34 -12.61
CA GLN A 105 -10.36 -12.19 -13.67
C GLN A 105 -9.16 -11.46 -14.28
N LEU A 106 -8.05 -12.16 -14.47
CA LEU A 106 -6.85 -11.54 -15.03
C LEU A 106 -7.00 -11.24 -16.51
N GLU A 107 -7.01 -9.98 -16.88
CA GLU A 107 -7.07 -9.49 -18.26
C GLU A 107 -5.71 -8.98 -18.78
N MET A 108 -4.67 -9.03 -17.92
CA MET A 108 -3.33 -8.57 -18.25
C MET A 108 -2.53 -9.63 -19.01
N LYS A 109 -1.83 -9.23 -20.07
CA LYS A 109 -0.88 -10.08 -20.78
C LYS A 109 0.54 -9.75 -20.35
N LYS A 110 1.40 -10.78 -20.24
CA LYS A 110 2.84 -10.59 -19.99
C LYS A 110 3.49 -9.84 -21.16
N ALA A 111 4.46 -8.98 -20.85
CA ALA A 111 5.29 -8.36 -21.86
C ALA A 111 6.30 -9.38 -22.42
N THR A 112 6.56 -9.31 -23.72
CA THR A 112 7.55 -10.16 -24.39
C THR A 112 8.96 -9.73 -24.01
N GLY A 113 9.85 -10.71 -23.78
CA GLY A 113 11.26 -10.46 -23.48
C GLY A 113 11.54 -9.95 -22.07
N LEU A 114 10.54 -9.96 -21.16
CA LEU A 114 10.71 -9.65 -19.74
C LEU A 114 10.80 -10.95 -18.93
N LYS A 115 11.85 -11.08 -18.11
CA LYS A 115 11.99 -12.12 -17.11
C LYS A 115 11.37 -11.62 -15.80
N VAL A 116 10.52 -12.42 -15.16
CA VAL A 116 10.00 -12.14 -13.83
C VAL A 116 10.62 -13.12 -12.87
N LYS A 117 11.30 -12.62 -11.85
CA LYS A 117 11.87 -13.37 -10.72
C LYS A 117 11.00 -13.22 -9.48
N GLN A 118 11.07 -14.20 -8.58
CA GLN A 118 10.33 -14.17 -7.33
C GLN A 118 11.09 -14.86 -6.18
N GLY A 119 10.79 -14.44 -4.96
CA GLY A 119 11.36 -15.02 -3.74
C GLY A 119 12.89 -14.95 -3.75
N GLN A 120 13.56 -16.08 -3.52
CA GLN A 120 15.02 -16.17 -3.42
C GLN A 120 15.79 -15.88 -4.72
N GLU A 121 15.11 -15.80 -5.87
CA GLU A 121 15.76 -15.42 -7.12
C GLU A 121 15.91 -13.88 -7.24
N VAL A 122 15.28 -13.11 -6.35
CA VAL A 122 15.30 -11.65 -6.37
C VAL A 122 16.50 -11.14 -5.60
N GLU A 123 17.30 -10.29 -6.23
CA GLU A 123 18.39 -9.59 -5.59
C GLU A 123 17.84 -8.40 -4.77
N THR A 124 17.96 -8.46 -3.42
CA THR A 124 17.35 -7.49 -2.51
C THR A 124 17.86 -6.07 -2.72
N THR A 125 19.17 -5.91 -3.00
CA THR A 125 19.78 -4.61 -3.29
C THR A 125 19.18 -3.98 -4.55
N ASP A 126 19.09 -4.75 -5.66
CA ASP A 126 18.51 -4.26 -6.92
C ASP A 126 17.02 -3.93 -6.76
N TRP A 127 16.32 -4.71 -5.91
CA TRP A 127 14.92 -4.43 -5.59
C TRP A 127 14.77 -3.12 -4.84
N ALA A 128 15.59 -2.88 -3.80
CA ALA A 128 15.58 -1.66 -3.01
C ALA A 128 15.94 -0.41 -3.84
N ASP A 129 16.95 -0.52 -4.70
CA ASP A 129 17.33 0.55 -5.63
C ASP A 129 16.19 0.87 -6.59
N THR A 130 15.57 -0.17 -7.16
CA THR A 130 14.47 0.01 -8.11
C THR A 130 13.23 0.59 -7.44
N TYR A 131 12.94 0.20 -6.19
CA TYR A 131 11.90 0.82 -5.38
C TYR A 131 12.18 2.32 -5.18
N ALA A 132 13.36 2.68 -4.68
CA ALA A 132 13.73 4.07 -4.44
C ALA A 132 13.65 4.93 -5.72
N LEU A 133 14.17 4.42 -6.84
CA LEU A 133 14.09 5.11 -8.12
C LEU A 133 12.66 5.23 -8.68
N SER A 134 11.81 4.22 -8.43
CA SER A 134 10.43 4.21 -8.93
C SER A 134 9.52 5.18 -8.18
N PHE A 135 9.70 5.31 -6.86
CA PHE A 135 8.84 6.10 -5.99
C PHE A 135 9.42 7.49 -5.65
N TYR A 136 10.74 7.62 -5.53
CA TYR A 136 11.40 8.87 -5.15
C TYR A 136 12.23 9.52 -6.26
N GLY A 137 12.44 8.82 -7.37
CA GLY A 137 13.24 9.32 -8.49
C GLY A 137 14.75 9.41 -8.20
N ASN A 138 15.18 9.02 -7.00
CA ASN A 138 16.57 9.07 -6.54
C ASN A 138 16.84 7.99 -5.47
N LEU A 139 18.09 7.87 -5.02
CA LEU A 139 18.52 6.86 -4.05
C LEU A 139 18.64 7.39 -2.60
N SER A 140 18.05 8.54 -2.28
CA SER A 140 18.19 9.15 -0.94
C SER A 140 17.64 8.25 0.19
N LEU A 141 16.59 7.47 -0.10
CA LEU A 141 15.97 6.53 0.84
C LEU A 141 16.38 5.07 0.59
N GLN A 142 17.36 4.83 -0.28
CA GLN A 142 17.81 3.47 -0.61
C GLN A 142 18.23 2.66 0.62
N ARG A 143 18.99 3.27 1.53
CA ARG A 143 19.48 2.58 2.72
C ARG A 143 18.38 2.10 3.67
N PRO A 144 17.44 2.94 4.14
CA PRO A 144 16.31 2.45 4.95
C PRO A 144 15.45 1.43 4.19
N VAL A 145 15.21 1.63 2.89
CA VAL A 145 14.48 0.66 2.06
C VAL A 145 15.22 -0.68 2.02
N ALA A 146 16.53 -0.73 1.78
CA ALA A 146 17.31 -1.95 1.73
C ALA A 146 17.22 -2.74 3.05
N GLN A 147 17.33 -2.07 4.20
CA GLN A 147 17.18 -2.72 5.51
C GLN A 147 15.80 -3.37 5.72
N ILE A 148 14.75 -2.76 5.17
CA ILE A 148 13.41 -3.34 5.21
C ILE A 148 13.32 -4.52 4.26
N VAL A 149 13.81 -4.38 3.04
CA VAL A 149 13.75 -5.41 1.99
C VAL A 149 14.50 -6.68 2.40
N ASP A 150 15.64 -6.54 3.09
CA ASP A 150 16.38 -7.68 3.63
C ASP A 150 15.53 -8.48 4.64
N ARG A 151 14.81 -7.78 5.55
CA ARG A 151 13.87 -8.43 6.47
C ARG A 151 12.66 -9.05 5.76
N LEU A 152 12.14 -8.37 4.73
CA LEU A 152 11.04 -8.90 3.92
C LEU A 152 11.44 -10.18 3.18
N ALA A 153 12.68 -10.29 2.73
CA ALA A 153 13.18 -11.49 2.04
C ALA A 153 13.27 -12.73 2.96
N GLU A 154 13.40 -12.51 4.27
CA GLU A 154 13.43 -13.55 5.29
C GLU A 154 12.03 -13.96 5.80
N ASP A 155 11.00 -13.13 5.56
CA ASP A 155 9.63 -13.40 6.02
C ASP A 155 8.92 -14.37 5.05
N PRO A 156 8.52 -15.59 5.51
CA PRO A 156 7.83 -16.55 4.67
C PRO A 156 6.44 -16.09 4.18
N SER A 157 5.85 -15.09 4.84
CA SER A 157 4.59 -14.49 4.40
C SER A 157 4.75 -13.53 3.22
N VAL A 158 5.99 -13.12 2.90
CA VAL A 158 6.31 -12.19 1.83
C VAL A 158 6.87 -12.91 0.61
N VAL A 159 6.51 -12.45 -0.57
CA VAL A 159 7.17 -12.81 -1.84
C VAL A 159 7.59 -11.52 -2.52
N LEU A 160 8.89 -11.29 -2.60
CA LEU A 160 9.45 -10.26 -3.45
C LEU A 160 9.37 -10.70 -4.92
N VAL A 161 9.01 -9.78 -5.79
CA VAL A 161 8.94 -10.00 -7.24
C VAL A 161 9.69 -8.88 -7.94
N SER A 162 10.49 -9.23 -8.95
CA SER A 162 11.17 -8.29 -9.82
C SER A 162 10.87 -8.57 -11.29
N GLY A 163 10.77 -7.51 -12.08
CA GLY A 163 10.70 -7.57 -13.55
C GLY A 163 12.02 -7.14 -14.15
N GLU A 164 12.68 -8.04 -14.89
CA GLU A 164 14.02 -7.84 -15.41
C GLU A 164 14.09 -7.92 -16.95
N LYS A 165 14.97 -7.12 -17.53
CA LYS A 165 15.33 -7.20 -18.94
C LYS A 165 16.81 -6.88 -19.09
N ASP A 166 17.50 -7.68 -19.91
CA ASP A 166 18.93 -7.53 -20.21
C ASP A 166 19.81 -7.45 -18.95
N GLY A 167 19.46 -8.25 -17.91
CA GLY A 167 20.18 -8.31 -16.63
C GLY A 167 19.92 -7.13 -15.69
N ARG A 168 18.98 -6.23 -15.99
CA ARG A 168 18.65 -5.07 -15.19
C ARG A 168 17.24 -5.18 -14.62
N THR A 169 17.07 -4.89 -13.32
CA THR A 169 15.76 -4.79 -12.67
C THR A 169 15.08 -3.49 -13.08
N LEU A 170 13.91 -3.60 -13.70
CA LEU A 170 13.12 -2.49 -14.25
C LEU A 170 11.91 -2.15 -13.40
N GLY A 171 11.45 -3.09 -12.58
CA GLY A 171 10.30 -2.89 -11.69
C GLY A 171 10.29 -3.90 -10.56
N VAL A 172 9.53 -3.57 -9.52
CA VAL A 172 9.40 -4.30 -8.27
C VAL A 172 7.95 -4.41 -7.84
N LEU A 173 7.65 -5.46 -7.10
CA LEU A 173 6.38 -5.72 -6.45
C LEU A 173 6.64 -6.60 -5.23
N ALA A 174 5.94 -6.36 -4.13
CA ALA A 174 5.89 -7.27 -3.00
C ALA A 174 4.50 -7.87 -2.88
N ALA A 175 4.41 -9.17 -2.61
CA ALA A 175 3.16 -9.86 -2.30
C ALA A 175 3.19 -10.36 -0.86
N PHE A 176 2.12 -10.11 -0.11
CA PHE A 176 2.01 -10.43 1.31
C PHE A 176 0.82 -11.35 1.58
N ARG A 177 1.10 -12.49 2.21
CA ARG A 177 0.14 -13.54 2.52
C ARG A 177 -0.53 -13.31 3.87
N THR A 178 -1.85 -13.38 3.90
CA THR A 178 -2.64 -13.60 5.12
C THR A 178 -3.68 -14.68 4.85
N SER A 179 -4.53 -15.01 5.83
CA SER A 179 -5.57 -16.03 5.67
C SER A 179 -6.48 -15.70 4.48
N GLY A 180 -6.39 -16.51 3.42
CA GLY A 180 -7.22 -16.38 2.21
C GLY A 180 -6.86 -15.23 1.26
N LEU A 181 -5.91 -14.35 1.59
CA LEU A 181 -5.53 -13.21 0.76
C LEU A 181 -4.06 -13.24 0.36
N LEU A 182 -3.77 -12.71 -0.82
CA LEU A 182 -2.46 -12.25 -1.26
C LEU A 182 -2.58 -10.76 -1.61
N GLY A 183 -2.13 -9.89 -0.70
CA GLY A 183 -2.06 -8.45 -0.96
C GLY A 183 -0.83 -8.12 -1.80
N ILE A 184 -0.95 -7.29 -2.84
CA ILE A 184 0.21 -6.81 -3.60
C ILE A 184 0.47 -5.33 -3.30
N TYR A 185 1.73 -5.04 -3.02
CA TYR A 185 2.22 -3.76 -2.53
C TYR A 185 3.48 -3.34 -3.28
N CYS A 186 3.89 -2.10 -3.14
CA CYS A 186 5.15 -1.59 -3.69
C CYS A 186 5.30 -1.86 -5.20
N ILE A 187 4.20 -1.74 -5.97
CA ILE A 187 4.24 -1.94 -7.41
C ILE A 187 4.89 -0.72 -8.05
N GLY A 188 6.19 -0.81 -8.30
CA GLY A 188 7.00 0.26 -8.88
C GLY A 188 7.61 -0.13 -10.21
N THR A 189 7.74 0.82 -11.13
CA THR A 189 8.48 0.66 -12.39
C THR A 189 9.34 1.90 -12.59
N ARG A 190 10.62 1.71 -12.87
CA ARG A 190 11.54 2.82 -13.18
C ARG A 190 10.94 3.74 -14.23
N GLN A 191 11.06 5.04 -14.05
CA GLN A 191 10.38 6.04 -14.87
C GLN A 191 10.59 5.84 -16.36
N GLU A 192 11.83 5.57 -16.78
CA GLU A 192 12.23 5.35 -18.17
C GLU A 192 11.64 4.04 -18.77
N ASN A 193 11.15 3.14 -17.92
CA ASN A 193 10.59 1.84 -18.32
C ASN A 193 9.08 1.74 -18.13
N ARG A 194 8.43 2.83 -17.74
CA ARG A 194 6.96 2.87 -17.62
C ARG A 194 6.30 2.60 -18.97
N ARG A 195 5.08 2.09 -18.95
CA ARG A 195 4.27 1.70 -20.13
C ARG A 195 4.89 0.59 -21.00
N SER A 196 5.99 -0.04 -20.60
CA SER A 196 6.61 -1.19 -21.28
C SER A 196 6.05 -2.56 -20.89
N GLY A 197 5.07 -2.59 -19.95
CA GLY A 197 4.41 -3.82 -19.51
C GLY A 197 5.09 -4.52 -18.32
N VAL A 198 6.07 -3.90 -17.68
CA VAL A 198 6.77 -4.44 -16.50
C VAL A 198 5.78 -4.73 -15.36
N ALA A 199 5.01 -3.74 -14.91
CA ALA A 199 4.02 -3.91 -13.86
C ALA A 199 3.00 -5.01 -14.20
N ARG A 200 2.48 -5.05 -15.45
CA ARG A 200 1.56 -6.11 -15.89
C ARG A 200 2.15 -7.50 -15.75
N SER A 201 3.41 -7.68 -16.08
CA SER A 201 4.07 -8.98 -16.00
C SER A 201 4.28 -9.43 -14.57
N MET A 202 4.61 -8.51 -13.65
CA MET A 202 4.74 -8.80 -12.22
C MET A 202 3.37 -9.11 -11.58
N ILE A 203 2.32 -8.36 -11.91
CA ILE A 203 0.95 -8.63 -11.44
C ILE A 203 0.45 -9.98 -11.97
N HIS A 204 0.79 -10.33 -13.21
CA HIS A 204 0.48 -11.65 -13.76
C HIS A 204 1.14 -12.77 -12.93
N GLU A 205 2.39 -12.58 -12.50
CA GLU A 205 3.08 -13.54 -11.63
C GLU A 205 2.44 -13.63 -10.24
N ALA A 206 2.11 -12.48 -9.63
CA ALA A 206 1.37 -12.45 -8.35
C ALA A 206 0.01 -13.17 -8.46
N SER A 207 -0.70 -13.00 -9.58
CA SER A 207 -1.96 -13.70 -9.84
C SER A 207 -1.76 -15.22 -9.95
N ARG A 208 -0.65 -15.68 -10.55
CA ARG A 208 -0.30 -17.10 -10.63
C ARG A 208 -0.02 -17.68 -9.24
N ILE A 209 0.70 -16.92 -8.39
CA ILE A 209 0.96 -17.31 -7.00
C ILE A 209 -0.35 -17.41 -6.22
N ALA A 210 -1.20 -16.38 -6.28
CA ALA A 210 -2.50 -16.36 -5.61
C ALA A 210 -3.37 -17.55 -6.01
N SER A 211 -3.44 -17.84 -7.32
CA SER A 211 -4.21 -18.97 -7.85
C SER A 211 -3.67 -20.33 -7.37
N ALA A 212 -2.34 -20.51 -7.38
CA ALA A 212 -1.71 -21.73 -6.92
C ALA A 212 -1.93 -21.99 -5.42
N GLU A 213 -2.05 -20.93 -4.62
CA GLU A 213 -2.27 -20.98 -3.18
C GLU A 213 -3.76 -20.90 -2.78
N GLY A 214 -4.70 -20.80 -3.76
CA GLY A 214 -6.13 -20.65 -3.49
C GLY A 214 -6.48 -19.35 -2.76
N ARG A 215 -5.74 -18.26 -3.00
CA ARG A 215 -5.92 -16.96 -2.36
C ARG A 215 -6.57 -15.95 -3.29
N LEU A 216 -7.30 -14.98 -2.71
CA LEU A 216 -7.80 -13.82 -3.45
C LEU A 216 -6.66 -12.79 -3.58
N LEU A 217 -6.41 -12.31 -4.81
CA LEU A 217 -5.43 -11.26 -5.07
C LEU A 217 -6.07 -9.90 -4.87
N VAL A 218 -5.46 -9.08 -4.00
CA VAL A 218 -5.98 -7.77 -3.60
C VAL A 218 -4.89 -6.69 -3.67
N LEU A 219 -5.28 -5.44 -3.84
CA LEU A 219 -4.39 -4.29 -3.80
C LEU A 219 -5.11 -3.04 -3.30
N GLN A 220 -4.31 -2.02 -3.03
CA GLN A 220 -4.81 -0.67 -2.73
C GLN A 220 -4.07 0.33 -3.61
N THR A 221 -4.77 1.37 -4.03
CA THR A 221 -4.20 2.46 -4.83
C THR A 221 -4.84 3.78 -4.46
N ILE A 222 -4.06 4.85 -4.53
CA ILE A 222 -4.55 6.21 -4.28
C ILE A 222 -5.29 6.70 -5.52
N VAL A 223 -6.43 7.32 -5.31
CA VAL A 223 -7.30 7.79 -6.40
C VAL A 223 -6.62 8.93 -7.18
N SER A 224 -5.94 9.85 -6.49
CA SER A 224 -5.23 10.96 -7.14
C SER A 224 -4.00 10.53 -7.97
N ASP A 225 -3.52 9.30 -7.85
CA ASP A 225 -2.46 8.76 -8.69
C ASP A 225 -2.94 8.40 -10.11
N GLU A 226 -4.26 8.40 -10.34
CA GLU A 226 -4.90 8.14 -11.63
C GLU A 226 -4.55 6.77 -12.28
N VAL A 227 -4.17 5.80 -11.45
CA VAL A 227 -3.76 4.45 -11.91
C VAL A 227 -4.87 3.39 -11.73
N GLU A 228 -5.99 3.73 -11.14
CA GLU A 228 -7.11 2.80 -10.92
C GLU A 228 -7.63 2.20 -12.24
N ASP A 229 -7.69 3.00 -13.30
CA ASP A 229 -8.07 2.53 -14.64
C ASP A 229 -7.13 1.46 -15.19
N PHE A 230 -5.85 1.52 -14.86
CA PHE A 230 -4.88 0.49 -15.24
C PHE A 230 -5.23 -0.84 -14.58
N TYR A 231 -5.57 -0.82 -13.29
CA TYR A 231 -5.98 -2.03 -12.56
C TYR A 231 -7.35 -2.53 -13.01
N THR A 232 -8.31 -1.65 -13.23
CA THR A 232 -9.65 -2.01 -13.71
C THR A 232 -9.59 -2.71 -15.07
N ARG A 233 -8.82 -2.16 -16.02
CA ARG A 233 -8.56 -2.82 -17.32
C ARG A 233 -7.77 -4.12 -17.18
N GLY A 234 -7.07 -4.30 -16.07
CA GLY A 234 -6.36 -5.52 -15.72
C GLY A 234 -7.23 -6.61 -15.10
N GLY A 235 -8.51 -6.30 -14.86
CA GLY A 235 -9.48 -7.23 -14.30
C GLY A 235 -9.70 -7.10 -12.79
N PHE A 236 -9.14 -6.06 -12.17
CA PHE A 236 -9.46 -5.70 -10.79
C PHE A 236 -10.79 -4.94 -10.72
N ARG A 237 -11.50 -5.08 -9.62
CA ARG A 237 -12.69 -4.29 -9.30
C ARG A 237 -12.54 -3.66 -7.93
N ARG A 238 -13.05 -2.45 -7.78
CA ARG A 238 -13.11 -1.78 -6.48
C ARG A 238 -14.11 -2.49 -5.58
N LEU A 239 -13.70 -2.75 -4.35
CA LEU A 239 -14.56 -3.27 -3.29
C LEU A 239 -15.17 -2.12 -2.49
N TYR A 240 -14.33 -1.18 -2.03
CA TYR A 240 -14.72 0.03 -1.31
C TYR A 240 -13.63 1.11 -1.41
N LEU A 241 -13.94 2.30 -0.92
CA LEU A 241 -13.03 3.41 -0.74
C LEU A 241 -12.69 3.60 0.73
N LYS A 242 -11.51 4.14 0.99
CA LYS A 242 -11.12 4.72 2.29
C LYS A 242 -10.81 6.19 2.10
N HIS A 243 -11.43 7.05 2.92
CA HIS A 243 -11.14 8.47 2.96
C HIS A 243 -9.87 8.70 3.78
N LEU A 244 -8.90 9.38 3.21
CA LEU A 244 -7.71 9.84 3.91
C LEU A 244 -7.99 11.24 4.47
N MET A 245 -8.11 11.34 5.79
CA MET A 245 -8.58 12.55 6.46
C MET A 245 -7.48 13.16 7.32
N ARG A 246 -7.31 14.47 7.24
CA ARG A 246 -6.40 15.26 8.08
C ARG A 246 -7.03 16.58 8.46
N GLN A 247 -6.52 17.22 9.50
CA GLN A 247 -6.86 18.62 9.77
C GLN A 247 -6.14 19.53 8.79
N GLU A 248 -6.80 20.57 8.31
CA GLU A 248 -6.13 21.63 7.57
C GLU A 248 -5.16 22.34 8.50
N ALA A 249 -3.89 22.46 8.08
CA ALA A 249 -2.92 23.25 8.82
C ALA A 249 -3.39 24.70 8.86
N SER A 250 -3.67 25.21 10.06
CA SER A 250 -4.05 26.59 10.26
C SER A 250 -2.92 27.51 9.73
N GLY A 251 -3.03 28.01 8.48
CA GLY A 251 -2.17 29.06 7.95
C GLY A 251 -0.92 28.63 7.16
N LEU A 252 -0.73 27.37 6.79
CA LEU A 252 0.32 26.96 5.85
C LEU A 252 -0.29 26.58 4.51
N ASN A 253 0.06 27.36 3.49
CA ASN A 253 -0.30 27.12 2.08
C ASN A 253 0.06 25.68 1.70
N PRO A 254 -0.81 24.90 1.03
CA PRO A 254 -0.47 23.56 0.57
C PRO A 254 0.60 23.67 -0.52
N SER A 255 1.87 23.61 -0.10
CA SER A 255 2.98 23.53 -1.04
C SER A 255 3.00 22.15 -1.66
N LYS A 256 2.73 22.13 -2.96
CA LYS A 256 3.03 21.13 -3.99
C LYS A 256 2.96 19.64 -3.57
N LYS A 257 1.94 18.98 -4.13
CA LYS A 257 1.93 17.53 -4.31
C LYS A 257 3.26 17.06 -4.92
N GLU A 258 4.10 16.45 -4.12
CA GLU A 258 5.12 15.53 -4.59
C GLU A 258 4.66 14.13 -4.18
N SER A 259 3.64 13.63 -4.85
CA SER A 259 3.37 12.20 -4.87
C SER A 259 4.28 11.60 -5.94
N PRO A 260 5.10 10.60 -5.63
CA PRO A 260 5.78 9.85 -6.66
C PRO A 260 4.71 9.11 -7.46
N GLN A 261 4.52 9.50 -8.72
CA GLN A 261 3.61 8.79 -9.62
C GLN A 261 4.18 7.41 -9.95
N PRO A 262 3.32 6.35 -9.98
CA PRO A 262 3.73 5.00 -10.37
C PRO A 262 4.19 4.89 -11.82
#